data_8108135832193811dbaf684191c09768
#
_entry.id   8108135832193811dbaf684191c09768
#
_cell.length_a   1.000
_cell.length_b   1.000
_cell.length_c   1.000
_cell.angle_alpha   90.00
_cell.angle_beta   90.00
_cell.angle_gamma   90.00
#
_symmetry.space_group_name_H-M   'P 1'
#
loop_
_entity.id
_entity.type
_entity.pdbx_description
1 polymer ?
#
loop_
_entity_poly.entity_id
_entity_poly.type
_entity_poly.pdbx_seq_one_letter_code
_entity_poly.pdbx_strand_id
1 'polypeptide(L)'
;VGAEGSYGIITEATARIERLPEERRFRAYLFKDFNSGLNACKEIILSRIQPSVLRLYDEPESKKQIKKILGTEVGEGCYMCFGIEGDKEIVDILERRAVAISEKFEGAELGNKAAWDWWNHRYNFYFPPKALDFPWMFGTMDTLITFDKIETLYWTKKKLLEEKYAKWDLQYIAHLSHWFPWGAMIYDRFIIENPPWDPEEALALHNEIWNDAARASIKCGAVLNEHHGIGLKLGRLVREQYGPAFQVLETIKNGIDPQHIMNPGKMGFGPTHS
;
A
#
# COMPACT_ATOMS: atom_id res chain seq x y z
N VAL A 1 1.88 6.31 19.38
CA VAL A 1 2.03 6.17 17.94
C VAL A 1 0.69 5.71 17.36
N GLY A 2 0.29 6.26 16.19
CA GLY A 2 -0.98 5.90 15.54
C GLY A 2 -2.23 6.62 16.08
N ALA A 3 -2.09 7.53 17.03
CA ALA A 3 -3.22 8.27 17.61
C ALA A 3 -3.60 9.56 16.84
N GLU A 4 -2.87 9.90 15.81
CA GLU A 4 -3.10 11.07 14.94
C GLU A 4 -3.32 12.39 15.74
N GLY A 5 -2.64 12.56 16.88
CA GLY A 5 -2.79 13.72 17.76
C GLY A 5 -4.12 13.77 18.52
N SER A 6 -4.93 12.70 18.48
CA SER A 6 -6.26 12.68 19.12
C SER A 6 -6.20 12.56 20.65
N TYR A 7 -5.08 12.07 21.20
CA TYR A 7 -4.91 11.84 22.63
C TYR A 7 -3.89 12.76 23.31
N GLY A 8 -3.13 13.52 22.52
CA GLY A 8 -2.09 14.40 23.06
C GLY A 8 -1.06 14.81 22.00
N ILE A 9 -0.04 15.52 22.47
CA ILE A 9 1.08 16.01 21.67
C ILE A 9 2.32 15.20 22.05
N ILE A 10 3.01 14.65 21.04
CA ILE A 10 4.29 13.96 21.24
C ILE A 10 5.38 15.02 21.43
N THR A 11 5.98 15.04 22.62
CA THR A 11 7.03 16.02 22.98
C THR A 11 8.43 15.43 22.87
N GLU A 12 8.56 14.11 22.98
CA GLU A 12 9.84 13.41 22.91
C GLU A 12 9.63 12.02 22.31
N ALA A 13 10.62 11.54 21.55
CA ALA A 13 10.60 10.18 21.01
C ALA A 13 12.00 9.56 21.10
N THR A 14 12.05 8.30 21.55
CA THR A 14 13.24 7.46 21.49
C THR A 14 13.08 6.43 20.39
N ALA A 15 13.98 6.43 19.41
CA ALA A 15 13.97 5.51 18.28
C ALA A 15 15.04 4.44 18.43
N ARG A 16 14.70 3.20 18.11
CA ARG A 16 15.70 2.15 17.89
C ARG A 16 16.46 2.44 16.61
N ILE A 17 17.78 2.28 16.66
CA ILE A 17 18.64 2.37 15.49
C ILE A 17 19.30 1.01 15.23
N GLU A 18 19.63 0.74 13.98
CA GLU A 18 20.32 -0.47 13.56
C GLU A 18 21.74 -0.11 13.07
N ARG A 19 22.64 -1.09 13.08
CA ARG A 19 23.96 -0.92 12.47
C ARG A 19 23.83 -0.74 10.96
N LEU A 20 24.74 0.05 10.38
CA LEU A 20 24.85 0.09 8.93
C LEU A 20 25.21 -1.31 8.42
N PRO A 21 24.46 -1.85 7.46
CA PRO A 21 24.73 -3.19 6.94
C PRO A 21 26.10 -3.26 6.27
N GLU A 22 26.80 -4.36 6.45
CA GLU A 22 28.06 -4.66 5.78
C GLU A 22 27.87 -4.85 4.28
N GLU A 23 26.79 -5.55 3.91
CA GLU A 23 26.43 -5.86 2.53
C GLU A 23 24.97 -5.52 2.26
N ARG A 24 24.71 -5.08 1.04
CA ARG A 24 23.36 -4.80 0.56
C ARG A 24 23.22 -5.28 -0.87
N ARG A 25 22.21 -6.12 -1.15
CA ARG A 25 21.96 -6.69 -2.48
C ARG A 25 20.50 -6.56 -2.87
N PHE A 26 20.29 -6.22 -4.14
CA PHE A 26 18.98 -6.08 -4.73
C PHE A 26 18.84 -6.98 -5.95
N ARG A 27 17.66 -7.57 -6.12
CA ARG A 27 17.24 -8.36 -7.28
C ARG A 27 15.89 -7.90 -7.78
N ALA A 28 15.68 -7.98 -9.08
CA ALA A 28 14.40 -7.68 -9.71
C ALA A 28 13.97 -8.80 -10.63
N TYR A 29 12.67 -9.04 -10.65
CA TYR A 29 12.02 -10.09 -11.43
C TYR A 29 10.77 -9.54 -12.12
N LEU A 30 10.40 -10.16 -13.23
CA LEU A 30 9.13 -9.97 -13.90
C LEU A 30 8.33 -11.27 -13.84
N PHE A 31 7.14 -11.22 -13.27
CA PHE A 31 6.20 -12.34 -13.23
C PHE A 31 5.12 -12.15 -14.30
N LYS A 32 4.66 -13.25 -14.90
CA LYS A 32 3.63 -13.22 -15.95
C LYS A 32 2.30 -12.62 -15.48
N ASP A 33 1.97 -12.76 -14.19
CA ASP A 33 0.74 -12.28 -13.58
C ASP A 33 0.92 -11.95 -12.09
N PHE A 34 -0.08 -11.26 -11.53
CA PHE A 34 -0.08 -10.83 -10.15
C PHE A 34 -0.02 -12.00 -9.16
N ASN A 35 -0.73 -13.10 -9.44
CA ASN A 35 -0.81 -14.22 -8.52
C ASN A 35 0.52 -14.98 -8.42
N SER A 36 1.23 -15.14 -9.53
CA SER A 36 2.57 -15.75 -9.55
C SER A 36 3.55 -14.92 -8.70
N GLY A 37 3.57 -13.60 -8.88
CA GLY A 37 4.39 -12.69 -8.08
C GLY A 37 4.00 -12.67 -6.61
N LEU A 38 2.69 -12.66 -6.31
CA LEU A 38 2.17 -12.71 -4.94
C LEU A 38 2.61 -13.99 -4.21
N ASN A 39 2.51 -15.14 -4.87
CA ASN A 39 2.91 -16.42 -4.29
C ASN A 39 4.42 -16.48 -4.03
N ALA A 40 5.24 -15.92 -4.93
CA ALA A 40 6.69 -15.81 -4.71
C ALA A 40 7.00 -14.93 -3.47
N CYS A 41 6.42 -13.75 -3.38
CA CYS A 41 6.60 -12.85 -2.24
C CYS A 41 6.14 -13.50 -0.92
N LYS A 42 4.96 -14.13 -0.93
CA LYS A 42 4.42 -14.86 0.22
C LYS A 42 5.38 -15.97 0.69
N GLU A 43 5.90 -16.77 -0.24
CA GLU A 43 6.84 -17.86 0.09
C GLU A 43 8.15 -17.31 0.66
N ILE A 44 8.68 -16.19 0.14
CA ILE A 44 9.84 -15.50 0.70
C ILE A 44 9.62 -15.19 2.17
N ILE A 45 8.50 -14.56 2.52
CA ILE A 45 8.17 -14.19 3.91
C ILE A 45 7.95 -15.42 4.79
N LEU A 46 7.19 -16.42 4.32
CA LEU A 46 6.91 -17.65 5.07
C LEU A 46 8.17 -18.51 5.29
N SER A 47 9.15 -18.39 4.40
CA SER A 47 10.49 -19.01 4.56
C SER A 47 11.37 -18.28 5.58
N ARG A 48 10.82 -17.29 6.30
CA ARG A 48 11.53 -16.44 7.27
C ARG A 48 12.69 -15.65 6.70
N ILE A 49 12.68 -15.39 5.41
CA ILE A 49 13.52 -14.40 4.79
C ILE A 49 12.88 -13.05 5.10
N GLN A 50 13.65 -12.15 5.73
CA GLN A 50 13.19 -10.81 6.08
C GLN A 50 13.94 -9.81 5.19
N PRO A 51 13.47 -9.57 3.96
CA PRO A 51 14.11 -8.58 3.10
C PRO A 51 13.89 -7.17 3.65
N SER A 52 14.89 -6.32 3.51
CA SER A 52 14.75 -4.88 3.81
C SER A 52 13.83 -4.16 2.83
N VAL A 53 13.68 -4.75 1.64
CA VAL A 53 12.74 -4.34 0.61
C VAL A 53 12.12 -5.59 0.00
N LEU A 54 10.81 -5.60 -0.12
CA LEU A 54 10.06 -6.54 -0.95
C LEU A 54 8.87 -5.80 -1.53
N ARG A 55 8.85 -5.62 -2.85
CA ARG A 55 7.77 -4.94 -3.54
C ARG A 55 7.32 -5.74 -4.74
N LEU A 56 6.01 -5.86 -4.86
CA LEU A 56 5.35 -6.43 -6.02
C LEU A 56 4.39 -5.38 -6.58
N TYR A 57 4.54 -5.05 -7.84
CA TYR A 57 3.67 -4.14 -8.59
C TYR A 57 2.79 -4.96 -9.52
N ASP A 58 1.51 -4.63 -9.60
CA ASP A 58 0.65 -5.22 -10.61
C ASP A 58 1.04 -4.78 -12.03
N GLU A 59 0.48 -5.41 -13.05
CA GLU A 59 0.87 -5.12 -14.44
C GLU A 59 0.61 -3.67 -14.84
N PRO A 60 -0.55 -3.04 -14.52
CA PRO A 60 -0.78 -1.64 -14.86
C PRO A 60 0.19 -0.69 -14.17
N GLU A 61 0.53 -0.92 -12.91
CA GLU A 61 1.50 -0.10 -12.19
C GLU A 61 2.92 -0.35 -12.70
N SER A 62 3.27 -1.59 -13.06
CA SER A 62 4.54 -1.94 -13.68
C SER A 62 4.74 -1.18 -14.99
N LYS A 63 3.74 -1.14 -15.84
CA LYS A 63 3.79 -0.39 -17.12
C LYS A 63 3.89 1.13 -16.92
N LYS A 64 3.22 1.69 -15.90
CA LYS A 64 3.16 3.15 -15.69
C LYS A 64 4.28 3.67 -14.79
N GLN A 65 4.44 3.11 -13.59
CA GLN A 65 5.33 3.66 -12.57
C GLN A 65 6.75 3.10 -12.67
N ILE A 66 6.89 1.79 -12.86
CA ILE A 66 8.21 1.18 -12.96
C ILE A 66 8.95 1.69 -14.20
N LYS A 67 8.24 1.83 -15.33
CA LYS A 67 8.81 2.50 -16.51
C LYS A 67 9.37 3.89 -16.21
N LYS A 68 8.66 4.70 -15.39
CA LYS A 68 9.14 6.03 -15.00
C LYS A 68 10.33 5.98 -14.05
N ILE A 69 10.34 5.03 -13.11
CA ILE A 69 11.40 4.87 -12.14
C ILE A 69 12.69 4.38 -12.81
N LEU A 70 12.58 3.39 -13.68
CA LEU A 70 13.73 2.78 -14.36
C LEU A 70 14.18 3.54 -15.62
N GLY A 71 13.33 4.41 -16.16
CA GLY A 71 13.57 5.08 -17.44
C GLY A 71 13.49 4.16 -18.67
N THR A 72 13.03 2.91 -18.50
CA THR A 72 12.89 1.90 -19.53
C THR A 72 11.69 1.00 -19.27
N GLU A 73 11.20 0.35 -20.32
CA GLU A 73 10.13 -0.65 -20.19
C GLU A 73 10.68 -1.95 -19.60
N VAL A 74 9.87 -2.60 -18.76
CA VAL A 74 10.22 -3.88 -18.12
C VAL A 74 9.57 -5.10 -18.79
N GLY A 75 8.75 -4.88 -19.83
CA GLY A 75 7.96 -5.91 -20.48
C GLY A 75 6.54 -6.02 -19.92
N GLU A 76 5.78 -7.02 -20.39
CA GLU A 76 4.44 -7.31 -19.89
C GLU A 76 4.51 -8.18 -18.66
N GLY A 77 3.75 -7.82 -17.61
CA GLY A 77 3.67 -8.55 -16.36
C GLY A 77 3.88 -7.69 -15.12
N CYS A 78 4.11 -8.36 -14.00
CA CYS A 78 4.19 -7.78 -12.67
C CYS A 78 5.65 -7.68 -12.21
N TYR A 79 6.15 -6.47 -12.06
CA TYR A 79 7.50 -6.22 -11.56
C TYR A 79 7.59 -6.50 -10.06
N MET A 80 8.60 -7.26 -9.67
CA MET A 80 8.94 -7.48 -8.28
C MET A 80 10.41 -7.11 -8.03
N CYS A 81 10.70 -6.47 -6.92
CA CYS A 81 12.07 -6.34 -6.44
C CYS A 81 12.17 -6.68 -4.94
N PHE A 82 13.30 -7.27 -4.57
CA PHE A 82 13.66 -7.44 -3.19
C PHE A 82 15.08 -6.92 -2.91
N GLY A 83 15.29 -6.50 -1.65
CA GLY A 83 16.59 -6.13 -1.13
C GLY A 83 16.89 -6.91 0.15
N ILE A 84 18.09 -7.43 0.27
CA ILE A 84 18.60 -8.11 1.47
C ILE A 84 19.84 -7.39 1.93
N GLU A 85 19.92 -7.12 3.22
CA GLU A 85 21.04 -6.40 3.83
C GLU A 85 21.39 -6.99 5.19
N GLY A 86 22.64 -6.84 5.61
CA GLY A 86 23.18 -7.32 6.87
C GLY A 86 24.63 -7.78 6.75
N ASP A 87 25.03 -8.74 7.57
CA ASP A 87 26.34 -9.38 7.51
C ASP A 87 26.46 -10.21 6.23
N LYS A 88 27.62 -10.13 5.57
CA LYS A 88 27.82 -10.71 4.24
C LYS A 88 27.44 -12.19 4.14
N GLU A 89 27.84 -13.01 5.10
CA GLU A 89 27.55 -14.46 5.08
C GLU A 89 26.03 -14.75 5.13
N ILE A 90 25.30 -13.96 5.91
CA ILE A 90 23.84 -14.09 6.03
C ILE A 90 23.17 -13.62 4.74
N VAL A 91 23.62 -12.50 4.19
CA VAL A 91 23.11 -11.97 2.91
C VAL A 91 23.29 -12.98 1.78
N ASP A 92 24.46 -13.64 1.69
CA ASP A 92 24.74 -14.66 0.67
C ASP A 92 23.75 -15.85 0.74
N ILE A 93 23.37 -16.25 1.94
CA ILE A 93 22.41 -17.36 2.14
C ILE A 93 20.97 -16.92 1.81
N LEU A 94 20.56 -15.77 2.33
CA LEU A 94 19.19 -15.29 2.18
C LEU A 94 18.89 -14.90 0.73
N GLU A 95 19.84 -14.24 0.05
CA GLU A 95 19.73 -13.90 -1.37
C GLU A 95 19.53 -15.17 -2.22
N ARG A 96 20.41 -16.16 -2.07
CA ARG A 96 20.30 -17.42 -2.82
C ARG A 96 18.96 -18.12 -2.61
N ARG A 97 18.41 -18.10 -1.39
CA ARG A 97 17.09 -18.67 -1.11
C ARG A 97 15.96 -17.88 -1.75
N ALA A 98 16.01 -16.55 -1.68
CA ALA A 98 15.00 -15.68 -2.30
C ALA A 98 15.02 -15.78 -3.83
N VAL A 99 16.20 -15.89 -4.44
CA VAL A 99 16.38 -16.19 -5.87
C VAL A 99 15.71 -17.51 -6.24
N ALA A 100 16.05 -18.59 -5.56
CA ALA A 100 15.47 -19.92 -5.82
C ALA A 100 13.94 -19.95 -5.68
N ILE A 101 13.38 -19.19 -4.73
CA ILE A 101 11.93 -19.04 -4.59
C ILE A 101 11.36 -18.27 -5.79
N SER A 102 11.97 -17.15 -6.19
CA SER A 102 11.49 -16.35 -7.33
C SER A 102 11.47 -17.16 -8.62
N GLU A 103 12.51 -17.94 -8.88
CA GLU A 103 12.61 -18.84 -10.03
C GLU A 103 11.59 -19.99 -9.97
N LYS A 104 11.34 -20.57 -8.80
CA LYS A 104 10.31 -21.61 -8.59
C LYS A 104 8.91 -21.13 -9.01
N PHE A 105 8.62 -19.86 -8.85
CA PHE A 105 7.35 -19.24 -9.27
C PHE A 105 7.43 -18.61 -10.67
N GLU A 106 8.39 -19.02 -11.47
CA GLU A 106 8.56 -18.61 -12.89
C GLU A 106 8.86 -17.11 -13.07
N GLY A 107 9.48 -16.47 -12.07
CA GLY A 107 9.97 -15.10 -12.19
C GLY A 107 11.14 -15.02 -13.17
N ALA A 108 11.02 -14.17 -14.18
CA ALA A 108 12.11 -13.85 -15.10
C ALA A 108 13.03 -12.80 -14.48
N GLU A 109 14.30 -13.15 -14.25
CA GLU A 109 15.26 -12.21 -13.66
C GLU A 109 15.55 -11.04 -14.60
N LEU A 110 15.46 -9.79 -14.09
CA LEU A 110 15.76 -8.56 -14.82
C LEU A 110 17.20 -8.07 -14.55
N GLY A 111 17.94 -8.80 -13.73
CA GLY A 111 19.30 -8.47 -13.35
C GLY A 111 19.41 -7.40 -12.24
N ASN A 112 20.62 -7.26 -11.71
CA ASN A 112 20.89 -6.38 -10.57
C ASN A 112 20.68 -4.90 -10.89
N LYS A 113 20.93 -4.50 -12.15
CA LYS A 113 20.79 -3.11 -12.56
C LYS A 113 19.37 -2.59 -12.39
N ALA A 114 18.36 -3.36 -12.81
CA ALA A 114 16.96 -2.96 -12.68
C ALA A 114 16.56 -2.76 -11.21
N ALA A 115 17.04 -3.61 -10.30
CA ALA A 115 16.77 -3.50 -8.88
C ALA A 115 17.47 -2.29 -8.24
N TRP A 116 18.73 -2.04 -8.58
CA TRP A 116 19.48 -0.86 -8.10
C TRP A 116 18.93 0.44 -8.67
N ASP A 117 18.57 0.48 -9.94
CA ASP A 117 17.91 1.64 -10.54
C ASP A 117 16.60 1.95 -9.83
N TRP A 118 15.79 0.92 -9.52
CA TRP A 118 14.59 1.09 -8.71
C TRP A 118 14.93 1.70 -7.33
N TRP A 119 15.91 1.15 -6.62
CA TRP A 119 16.32 1.65 -5.30
C TRP A 119 16.76 3.11 -5.36
N ASN A 120 17.59 3.47 -6.32
CA ASN A 120 18.17 4.79 -6.45
C ASN A 120 17.14 5.85 -6.90
N HIS A 121 16.14 5.44 -7.69
CA HIS A 121 15.16 6.35 -8.28
C HIS A 121 13.75 6.21 -7.74
N ARG A 122 13.52 5.38 -6.72
CA ARG A 122 12.19 5.07 -6.16
C ARG A 122 11.38 6.29 -5.69
N TYR A 123 12.02 7.42 -5.49
CA TYR A 123 11.38 8.68 -5.09
C TYR A 123 11.19 9.69 -6.24
N ASN A 124 11.72 9.40 -7.43
CA ASN A 124 11.71 10.37 -8.55
C ASN A 124 10.29 10.72 -9.03
N PHE A 125 9.30 9.88 -8.77
CA PHE A 125 7.92 10.15 -9.18
C PHE A 125 7.17 11.13 -8.25
N TYR A 126 7.73 11.47 -7.11
CA TYR A 126 7.13 12.46 -6.21
C TYR A 126 7.35 13.90 -6.66
N PHE A 127 8.33 14.17 -7.53
CA PHE A 127 8.67 15.52 -7.96
C PHE A 127 8.88 15.61 -9.48
N PRO A 128 8.14 16.49 -10.18
CA PRO A 128 7.00 17.28 -9.67
C PRO A 128 5.84 16.36 -9.29
N PRO A 129 5.05 16.75 -8.26
CA PRO A 129 3.94 15.92 -7.80
C PRO A 129 2.84 15.92 -8.86
N LYS A 130 2.77 14.85 -9.64
CA LYS A 130 1.76 14.68 -10.71
C LYS A 130 0.32 14.62 -10.18
N ALA A 131 0.16 14.47 -8.88
CA ALA A 131 -1.10 14.60 -8.18
C ALA A 131 -1.80 15.95 -8.37
N LEU A 132 -1.08 16.96 -8.79
CA LEU A 132 -1.60 18.30 -9.05
C LEU A 132 -1.84 18.58 -10.54
N ASP A 133 -1.58 17.62 -11.43
CA ASP A 133 -1.88 17.74 -12.84
C ASP A 133 -3.40 17.63 -13.04
N PHE A 134 -4.06 18.75 -13.31
CA PHE A 134 -5.45 18.75 -13.76
C PHE A 134 -5.52 18.35 -15.25
N PRO A 135 -6.57 17.60 -15.66
CA PRO A 135 -7.81 17.27 -14.95
C PRO A 135 -7.80 15.95 -14.18
N TRP A 136 -6.69 15.35 -13.90
CA TRP A 136 -6.60 14.03 -13.28
C TRP A 136 -7.23 13.94 -11.89
N MET A 137 -7.96 12.86 -11.65
CA MET A 137 -8.40 12.47 -10.32
C MET A 137 -7.73 11.17 -9.90
N PHE A 138 -7.25 11.10 -8.67
CA PHE A 138 -6.74 9.86 -8.10
C PHE A 138 -7.02 9.76 -6.60
N GLY A 139 -7.06 8.55 -6.09
CA GLY A 139 -7.09 8.27 -4.66
C GLY A 139 -6.17 7.12 -4.32
N THR A 140 -5.54 7.17 -3.15
CA THR A 140 -4.67 6.12 -2.63
C THR A 140 -5.28 5.50 -1.41
N MET A 141 -5.22 4.17 -1.33
CA MET A 141 -5.67 3.40 -0.17
C MET A 141 -4.55 2.44 0.22
N ASP A 142 -4.49 2.11 1.48
CA ASP A 142 -3.61 1.07 1.98
C ASP A 142 -4.42 0.18 2.93
N THR A 143 -4.57 -1.06 2.57
CA THR A 143 -5.37 -2.03 3.32
C THR A 143 -4.55 -3.24 3.68
N LEU A 144 -4.67 -3.67 4.93
CA LEU A 144 -3.93 -4.80 5.47
C LEU A 144 -4.84 -6.02 5.59
N ILE A 145 -4.37 -7.16 5.09
CA ILE A 145 -5.16 -8.39 5.09
C ILE A 145 -4.26 -9.64 5.22
N THR A 146 -4.83 -10.74 5.67
CA THR A 146 -4.16 -12.04 5.78
C THR A 146 -3.88 -12.67 4.42
N PHE A 147 -2.86 -13.54 4.35
CA PHE A 147 -2.43 -14.17 3.09
C PHE A 147 -3.50 -15.02 2.39
N ASP A 148 -4.43 -15.61 3.13
CA ASP A 148 -5.52 -16.41 2.58
C ASP A 148 -6.57 -15.59 1.83
N LYS A 149 -6.63 -14.28 2.07
CA LYS A 149 -7.64 -13.39 1.52
C LYS A 149 -7.11 -12.29 0.60
N ILE A 150 -5.79 -12.11 0.53
CA ILE A 150 -5.19 -10.98 -0.18
C ILE A 150 -5.49 -10.99 -1.68
N GLU A 151 -5.44 -12.16 -2.32
CA GLU A 151 -5.80 -12.32 -3.72
C GLU A 151 -7.27 -11.97 -3.97
N THR A 152 -8.16 -12.49 -3.12
CA THR A 152 -9.60 -12.18 -3.20
C THR A 152 -9.86 -10.69 -3.05
N LEU A 153 -9.19 -10.01 -2.10
CA LEU A 153 -9.33 -8.58 -1.90
C LEU A 153 -8.89 -7.79 -3.12
N TYR A 154 -7.71 -8.10 -3.67
CA TYR A 154 -7.20 -7.43 -4.86
C TYR A 154 -8.17 -7.51 -6.03
N TRP A 155 -8.62 -8.72 -6.41
CA TRP A 155 -9.53 -8.91 -7.53
C TRP A 155 -10.92 -8.34 -7.26
N THR A 156 -11.42 -8.40 -6.02
CA THR A 156 -12.72 -7.80 -5.65
C THR A 156 -12.70 -6.29 -5.84
N LYS A 157 -11.67 -5.61 -5.35
CA LYS A 157 -11.55 -4.14 -5.50
C LYS A 157 -11.35 -3.75 -6.95
N LYS A 158 -10.43 -4.42 -7.67
CA LYS A 158 -10.16 -4.15 -9.06
C LYS A 158 -11.42 -4.28 -9.91
N LYS A 159 -12.10 -5.41 -9.82
CA LYS A 159 -13.34 -5.65 -10.56
C LYS A 159 -14.43 -4.65 -10.21
N LEU A 160 -14.68 -4.43 -8.90
CA LEU A 160 -15.71 -3.50 -8.44
C LEU A 160 -15.48 -2.09 -9.02
N LEU A 161 -14.28 -1.57 -8.91
CA LEU A 161 -14.00 -0.19 -9.28
C LEU A 161 -13.97 -0.02 -10.80
N GLU A 162 -13.30 -0.90 -11.53
CA GLU A 162 -13.21 -0.80 -12.99
C GLU A 162 -14.56 -1.03 -13.68
N GLU A 163 -15.43 -1.94 -13.17
CA GLU A 163 -16.76 -2.17 -13.74
C GLU A 163 -17.75 -1.05 -13.38
N LYS A 164 -17.84 -0.69 -12.08
CA LYS A 164 -18.82 0.30 -11.62
C LYS A 164 -18.55 1.69 -12.20
N TYR A 165 -17.28 2.05 -12.32
CA TYR A 165 -16.86 3.37 -12.79
C TYR A 165 -16.29 3.37 -14.21
N ALA A 166 -16.67 2.37 -15.03
CA ALA A 166 -16.22 2.20 -16.41
C ALA A 166 -16.50 3.44 -17.30
N LYS A 167 -17.60 4.17 -17.04
CA LYS A 167 -17.91 5.40 -17.77
C LYS A 167 -16.86 6.51 -17.62
N TRP A 168 -16.02 6.43 -16.58
CA TRP A 168 -14.94 7.37 -16.28
C TRP A 168 -13.56 6.83 -16.66
N ASP A 169 -13.51 5.64 -17.32
CA ASP A 169 -12.27 4.93 -17.61
C ASP A 169 -11.36 4.81 -16.37
N LEU A 170 -12.00 4.47 -15.23
CA LEU A 170 -11.28 4.28 -13.98
C LEU A 170 -10.29 3.14 -14.11
N GLN A 171 -9.03 3.42 -13.82
CA GLN A 171 -7.97 2.44 -13.78
C GLN A 171 -7.60 2.13 -12.33
N TYR A 172 -7.61 0.86 -11.98
CA TYR A 172 -7.13 0.37 -10.69
C TYR A 172 -5.70 -0.14 -10.84
N ILE A 173 -4.80 0.36 -10.01
CA ILE A 173 -3.40 -0.06 -9.96
C ILE A 173 -3.00 -0.35 -8.51
N ALA A 174 -2.10 -1.30 -8.29
CA ALA A 174 -1.71 -1.69 -6.95
C ALA A 174 -0.30 -2.24 -6.84
N HIS A 175 0.32 -1.99 -5.68
CA HIS A 175 1.51 -2.69 -5.27
C HIS A 175 1.44 -3.17 -3.82
N LEU A 176 2.22 -4.19 -3.50
CA LEU A 176 2.43 -4.69 -2.16
C LEU A 176 3.84 -4.32 -1.72
N SER A 177 3.96 -3.72 -0.54
CA SER A 177 5.26 -3.24 -0.05
C SER A 177 5.51 -3.48 1.43
N HIS A 178 4.48 -3.71 2.23
CA HIS A 178 4.60 -4.06 3.63
C HIS A 178 4.14 -5.49 3.86
N TRP A 179 5.04 -6.30 4.36
CA TRP A 179 4.86 -7.73 4.51
C TRP A 179 5.02 -8.15 5.97
N PHE A 180 4.11 -8.97 6.43
CA PHE A 180 4.07 -9.51 7.78
C PHE A 180 4.09 -11.04 7.72
N PRO A 181 4.48 -11.75 8.80
CA PRO A 181 4.46 -13.22 8.80
C PRO A 181 3.10 -13.86 8.50
N TRP A 182 2.02 -13.08 8.54
CA TRP A 182 0.63 -13.54 8.43
C TRP A 182 -0.16 -12.87 7.31
N GLY A 183 0.37 -11.84 6.68
CA GLY A 183 -0.36 -11.07 5.66
C GLY A 183 0.49 -9.99 5.02
N ALA A 184 -0.14 -9.17 4.20
CA ALA A 184 0.51 -8.04 3.56
C ALA A 184 -0.45 -6.86 3.36
N MET A 185 0.13 -5.70 3.13
CA MET A 185 -0.59 -4.49 2.79
C MET A 185 -0.66 -4.35 1.26
N ILE A 186 -1.88 -4.12 0.77
CA ILE A 186 -2.12 -3.66 -0.60
C ILE A 186 -2.18 -2.15 -0.59
N TYR A 187 -1.23 -1.52 -1.26
CA TYR A 187 -1.27 -0.10 -1.58
C TYR A 187 -1.89 0.04 -2.96
N ASP A 188 -3.11 0.47 -3.01
CA ASP A 188 -3.85 0.58 -4.25
C ASP A 188 -4.30 2.01 -4.54
N ARG A 189 -4.46 2.29 -5.82
CA ARG A 189 -4.89 3.59 -6.32
C ARG A 189 -5.94 3.41 -7.39
N PHE A 190 -6.88 4.34 -7.43
CA PHE A 190 -7.68 4.56 -8.62
C PHE A 190 -7.23 5.85 -9.32
N ILE A 191 -7.30 5.83 -10.64
CA ILE A 191 -6.92 6.96 -11.50
C ILE A 191 -8.03 7.18 -12.51
N ILE A 192 -8.47 8.44 -12.66
CA ILE A 192 -9.39 8.90 -13.70
C ILE A 192 -8.73 10.05 -14.42
N GLU A 193 -8.43 9.90 -15.70
CA GLU A 193 -7.73 10.93 -16.47
C GLU A 193 -8.63 12.11 -16.86
N ASN A 194 -9.93 11.86 -17.02
CA ASN A 194 -10.92 12.86 -17.39
C ASN A 194 -12.07 12.89 -16.37
N PRO A 195 -11.85 13.40 -15.14
CA PRO A 195 -12.90 13.53 -14.13
C PRO A 195 -13.92 14.61 -14.50
N PRO A 196 -15.04 14.71 -13.77
CA PRO A 196 -15.95 15.85 -13.91
C PRO A 196 -15.21 17.18 -13.74
N TRP A 197 -15.58 18.17 -14.57
CA TRP A 197 -15.04 19.54 -14.46
C TRP A 197 -15.55 20.28 -13.25
N ASP A 198 -16.79 20.02 -12.85
CA ASP A 198 -17.36 20.61 -11.66
C ASP A 198 -16.69 20.05 -10.40
N PRO A 199 -16.13 20.90 -9.52
CA PRO A 199 -15.41 20.43 -8.33
C PRO A 199 -16.28 19.67 -7.34
N GLU A 200 -17.58 19.99 -7.22
CA GLU A 200 -18.49 19.32 -6.30
C GLU A 200 -18.84 17.93 -6.82
N GLU A 201 -19.09 17.80 -8.12
CA GLU A 201 -19.29 16.52 -8.78
C GLU A 201 -18.04 15.64 -8.69
N ALA A 202 -16.85 16.22 -8.92
CA ALA A 202 -15.58 15.52 -8.81
C ALA A 202 -15.34 15.04 -7.37
N LEU A 203 -15.61 15.86 -6.37
CA LEU A 203 -15.47 15.48 -4.96
C LEU A 203 -16.48 14.38 -4.58
N ALA A 204 -17.73 14.48 -5.04
CA ALA A 204 -18.75 13.48 -4.79
C ALA A 204 -18.34 12.13 -5.40
N LEU A 205 -17.90 12.11 -6.65
CA LEU A 205 -17.40 10.92 -7.34
C LEU A 205 -16.20 10.31 -6.59
N HIS A 206 -15.22 11.13 -6.24
CA HIS A 206 -14.04 10.69 -5.50
C HIS A 206 -14.41 10.03 -4.16
N ASN A 207 -15.36 10.62 -3.42
CA ASN A 207 -15.82 10.07 -2.16
C ASN A 207 -16.62 8.77 -2.34
N GLU A 208 -17.43 8.68 -3.40
CA GLU A 208 -18.16 7.44 -3.73
C GLU A 208 -17.21 6.28 -4.01
N ILE A 209 -16.20 6.49 -4.87
CA ILE A 209 -15.18 5.49 -5.18
C ILE A 209 -14.46 5.01 -3.91
N TRP A 210 -14.05 5.95 -3.06
CA TRP A 210 -13.39 5.62 -1.79
C TRP A 210 -14.27 4.81 -0.84
N ASN A 211 -15.54 5.19 -0.72
CA ASN A 211 -16.49 4.48 0.12
C ASN A 211 -16.70 3.03 -0.36
N ASP A 212 -16.84 2.84 -1.66
CA ASP A 212 -17.00 1.52 -2.23
C ASP A 212 -15.78 0.64 -2.01
N ALA A 213 -14.60 1.17 -2.29
CA ALA A 213 -13.34 0.45 -2.09
C ALA A 213 -13.11 0.09 -0.61
N ALA A 214 -13.36 1.05 0.31
CA ALA A 214 -13.19 0.82 1.73
C ALA A 214 -14.20 -0.22 2.26
N ARG A 215 -15.48 -0.14 1.86
CA ARG A 215 -16.49 -1.12 2.26
C ARG A 215 -16.23 -2.51 1.68
N ALA A 216 -15.72 -2.59 0.43
CA ALA A 216 -15.27 -3.86 -0.14
C ALA A 216 -14.13 -4.45 0.71
N SER A 217 -13.19 -3.63 1.16
CA SER A 217 -12.09 -4.05 2.03
C SER A 217 -12.61 -4.57 3.39
N ILE A 218 -13.52 -3.84 4.04
CA ILE A 218 -14.14 -4.27 5.32
C ILE A 218 -14.87 -5.61 5.15
N LYS A 219 -15.64 -5.77 4.06
CA LYS A 219 -16.37 -7.01 3.76
C LYS A 219 -15.45 -8.22 3.57
N CYS A 220 -14.26 -8.01 3.00
CA CYS A 220 -13.23 -9.04 2.90
C CYS A 220 -12.52 -9.32 4.23
N GLY A 221 -12.75 -8.51 5.26
CA GLY A 221 -12.09 -8.62 6.57
C GLY A 221 -10.73 -7.93 6.62
N ALA A 222 -10.46 -6.99 5.70
CA ALA A 222 -9.25 -6.19 5.73
C ALA A 222 -9.35 -5.05 6.75
N VAL A 223 -8.20 -4.64 7.26
CA VAL A 223 -8.06 -3.43 8.07
C VAL A 223 -7.86 -2.25 7.13
N LEU A 224 -8.70 -1.23 7.28
CA LEU A 224 -8.55 0.03 6.55
C LEU A 224 -7.32 0.75 7.07
N ASN A 225 -6.44 1.07 6.17
CA ASN A 225 -5.25 1.85 6.44
C ASN A 225 -4.22 1.15 7.34
N GLU A 226 -3.03 0.99 6.81
CA GLU A 226 -1.88 0.44 7.52
C GLU A 226 -0.95 1.56 8.01
N HIS A 227 -0.62 2.56 7.19
CA HIS A 227 0.37 3.58 7.52
C HIS A 227 0.00 5.04 7.21
N HIS A 228 -1.01 5.31 6.39
CA HIS A 228 -1.37 6.71 6.06
C HIS A 228 -2.17 7.44 7.15
N GLY A 229 -2.76 6.71 8.09
CA GLY A 229 -3.67 7.24 9.09
C GLY A 229 -5.12 7.27 8.61
N ILE A 230 -6.02 7.15 9.55
CA ILE A 230 -7.48 7.17 9.31
C ILE A 230 -7.92 8.58 8.93
N GLY A 231 -7.39 9.58 9.61
CA GLY A 231 -7.70 10.98 9.36
C GLY A 231 -9.17 11.33 9.49
N LEU A 232 -9.58 12.34 8.75
CA LEU A 232 -10.99 12.74 8.62
C LEU A 232 -11.72 11.87 7.59
N LYS A 233 -11.02 11.48 6.53
CA LYS A 233 -11.63 10.84 5.37
C LYS A 233 -12.16 9.44 5.67
N LEU A 234 -11.39 8.62 6.36
CA LEU A 234 -11.80 7.27 6.76
C LEU A 234 -12.53 7.23 8.10
N GLY A 235 -12.51 8.32 8.87
CA GLY A 235 -13.12 8.39 10.21
C GLY A 235 -14.58 7.93 10.24
N ARG A 236 -15.35 8.27 9.20
CA ARG A 236 -16.75 7.82 9.06
C ARG A 236 -16.91 6.30 8.88
N LEU A 237 -15.89 5.61 8.37
CA LEU A 237 -15.91 4.17 8.10
C LEU A 237 -15.27 3.34 9.21
N VAL A 238 -14.52 3.97 10.10
CA VAL A 238 -13.85 3.29 11.23
C VAL A 238 -14.89 2.65 12.16
N ARG A 239 -16.02 3.31 12.38
CA ARG A 239 -17.12 2.75 13.18
C ARG A 239 -17.69 1.48 12.54
N GLU A 240 -17.79 1.43 11.20
CA GLU A 240 -18.21 0.24 10.45
C GLU A 240 -17.19 -0.90 10.65
N GLN A 241 -15.89 -0.58 10.63
CA GLN A 241 -14.81 -1.56 10.78
C GLN A 241 -14.72 -2.14 12.19
N TYR A 242 -14.75 -1.29 13.22
CA TYR A 242 -14.60 -1.72 14.60
C TYR A 242 -15.89 -2.17 15.25
N GLY A 243 -17.05 -1.78 14.71
CA GLY A 243 -18.35 -2.08 15.31
C GLY A 243 -18.41 -1.68 16.78
N PRO A 244 -18.92 -2.54 17.69
CA PRO A 244 -19.03 -2.23 19.10
C PRO A 244 -17.70 -1.92 19.81
N ALA A 245 -16.57 -2.42 19.30
CA ALA A 245 -15.25 -2.15 19.87
C ALA A 245 -14.84 -0.67 19.73
N PHE A 246 -15.44 0.09 18.81
CA PHE A 246 -15.19 1.52 18.69
C PHE A 246 -15.55 2.29 19.97
N GLN A 247 -16.53 1.83 20.74
CA GLN A 247 -16.92 2.44 22.01
C GLN A 247 -15.77 2.45 23.03
N VAL A 248 -14.88 1.45 23.00
CA VAL A 248 -13.70 1.42 23.86
C VAL A 248 -12.76 2.58 23.51
N LEU A 249 -12.53 2.81 22.21
CA LEU A 249 -11.70 3.94 21.73
C LEU A 249 -12.32 5.29 22.13
N GLU A 250 -13.63 5.43 22.01
CA GLU A 250 -14.35 6.65 22.45
C GLU A 250 -14.22 6.87 23.96
N THR A 251 -14.32 5.81 24.75
CA THR A 251 -14.15 5.90 26.21
C THR A 251 -12.75 6.40 26.57
N ILE A 252 -11.72 5.89 25.92
CA ILE A 252 -10.33 6.35 26.10
C ILE A 252 -10.22 7.83 25.70
N LYS A 253 -10.75 8.20 24.53
CA LYS A 253 -10.73 9.59 24.06
C LYS A 253 -11.39 10.54 25.04
N ASN A 254 -12.60 10.22 25.49
CA ASN A 254 -13.37 11.03 26.43
C ASN A 254 -12.68 11.15 27.81
N GLY A 255 -11.97 10.09 28.24
CA GLY A 255 -11.23 10.11 29.49
C GLY A 255 -9.97 10.99 29.47
N ILE A 256 -9.29 11.06 28.32
CA ILE A 256 -8.05 11.83 28.15
C ILE A 256 -8.33 13.27 27.70
N ASP A 257 -9.30 13.46 26.82
CA ASP A 257 -9.65 14.76 26.23
C ASP A 257 -11.17 15.00 26.30
N PRO A 258 -11.70 15.22 27.51
CA PRO A 258 -13.14 15.38 27.72
C PRO A 258 -13.75 16.61 27.04
N GLN A 259 -12.92 17.59 26.66
CA GLN A 259 -13.35 18.79 25.95
C GLN A 259 -13.22 18.66 24.42
N HIS A 260 -12.71 17.53 23.90
CA HIS A 260 -12.51 17.27 22.48
C HIS A 260 -11.71 18.35 21.73
N ILE A 261 -10.70 18.93 22.37
CA ILE A 261 -9.84 19.95 21.77
C ILE A 261 -8.68 19.38 20.96
N MET A 262 -8.32 18.10 21.20
CA MET A 262 -7.21 17.42 20.52
C MET A 262 -7.69 16.79 19.21
N ASN A 263 -7.32 17.38 18.08
CA ASN A 263 -7.64 16.91 16.72
C ASN A 263 -9.10 16.42 16.58
N PRO A 264 -10.10 17.30 16.76
CA PRO A 264 -11.50 16.91 16.72
C PRO A 264 -11.87 16.32 15.35
N GLY A 265 -12.66 15.25 15.35
CA GLY A 265 -13.12 14.55 14.15
C GLY A 265 -12.12 13.52 13.57
N LYS A 266 -10.85 13.54 13.98
CA LYS A 266 -9.87 12.53 13.54
C LYS A 266 -10.24 11.14 14.06
N MET A 267 -9.90 10.10 13.30
CA MET A 267 -10.15 8.69 13.66
C MET A 267 -11.64 8.36 13.96
N GLY A 268 -12.57 9.22 13.50
CA GLY A 268 -13.99 9.05 13.77
C GLY A 268 -14.46 9.52 15.15
N PHE A 269 -13.62 10.23 15.92
CA PHE A 269 -14.01 10.81 17.20
C PHE A 269 -14.77 12.13 17.01
N GLY A 270 -15.88 12.28 17.73
CA GLY A 270 -16.75 13.46 17.65
C GLY A 270 -17.80 13.37 16.54
N PRO A 271 -18.46 14.49 16.22
CA PRO A 271 -19.48 14.49 15.17
C PRO A 271 -18.86 14.10 13.82
N THR A 272 -19.44 13.09 13.21
CA THR A 272 -19.08 12.69 11.83
C THR A 272 -19.54 13.79 10.88
N HIS A 273 -18.61 14.51 10.31
CA HIS A 273 -18.93 15.37 9.16
C HIS A 273 -19.37 14.45 8.01
N SER A 274 -20.64 14.56 7.64
CA SER A 274 -21.30 13.85 6.53
C SER A 274 -20.67 14.21 5.20
#